data_a329b32412466b1895c3f409d3e3fd8f
#
_entry.id   a329b32412466b1895c3f409d3e3fd8f
#
_cell.length_a   1.000
_cell.length_b   1.000
_cell.length_c   1.000
_cell.angle_alpha   90.00
_cell.angle_beta   90.00
_cell.angle_gamma   90.00
#
_symmetry.space_group_name_H-M   'P 1'
#
loop_
_entity.id
_entity.type
_entity.pdbx_description
1 polymer ?
#
loop_
_entity_poly.entity_id
_entity_poly.type
_entity_poly.pdbx_seq_one_letter_code
_entity_poly.pdbx_strand_id
1 'polypeptide(L)'
;AVIDAITDAGKDFSGKQSQVFSYKMKEFNYYKEVNMAFGANIKIGQLFSITTSVESDKKQSNTALFVDFSQIYFNVAMDIPDDGNIFLNETERQKYLNQKPVYVNSVNMGRKGVMIVESEESYSEISVSIRAAFNAGIVNGELSLDSKTKEMLKRAQIYIYIIGGNGEDAAKVVTGFPAFQDFIIKGGVYSKEIYGVPISFSGANAADNSMFISQIKI
;
A
#
# COMPACT_ATOMS: atom_id res chain seq x y z
N ALA A 1 -7.61 -11.28 17.62
CA ALA A 1 -7.02 -12.25 16.68
C ALA A 1 -5.70 -11.74 16.05
N VAL A 2 -5.71 -10.84 15.03
CA VAL A 2 -4.45 -10.40 14.36
C VAL A 2 -3.54 -9.65 15.33
N ILE A 3 -4.07 -8.68 16.07
CA ILE A 3 -3.29 -7.91 17.06
C ILE A 3 -2.78 -8.83 18.18
N ASP A 4 -3.60 -9.78 18.64
CA ASP A 4 -3.20 -10.75 19.67
C ASP A 4 -2.03 -11.60 19.16
N ALA A 5 -2.09 -12.10 17.92
CA ALA A 5 -1.01 -12.85 17.31
C ALA A 5 0.30 -12.05 17.23
N ILE A 6 0.23 -10.76 16.91
CA ILE A 6 1.41 -9.86 16.91
C ILE A 6 1.93 -9.66 18.34
N THR A 7 1.03 -9.50 19.31
CA THR A 7 1.38 -9.33 20.73
C THR A 7 2.03 -10.58 21.31
N ASP A 8 1.52 -11.76 20.95
CA ASP A 8 2.01 -13.05 21.40
C ASP A 8 3.27 -13.53 20.67
N ALA A 9 3.62 -12.88 19.54
CA ALA A 9 4.85 -13.17 18.81
C ALA A 9 6.09 -13.03 19.70
N GLY A 10 7.13 -13.82 19.41
CA GLY A 10 8.35 -13.89 20.20
C GLY A 10 9.05 -12.55 20.46
N LYS A 11 10.02 -12.53 21.37
CA LYS A 11 10.78 -11.31 21.71
C LYS A 11 11.46 -10.68 20.51
N ASP A 12 11.87 -11.51 19.55
CA ASP A 12 12.59 -11.10 18.34
C ASP A 12 11.67 -10.74 17.16
N PHE A 13 10.36 -10.51 17.45
CA PHE A 13 9.44 -10.04 16.43
C PHE A 13 9.81 -8.62 15.99
N SER A 14 10.76 -8.58 15.11
CA SER A 14 11.22 -7.35 14.43
C SER A 14 11.95 -7.73 13.15
N GLY A 15 11.99 -6.81 12.21
CA GLY A 15 12.71 -7.03 10.97
C GLY A 15 12.74 -5.81 10.10
N LYS A 16 13.43 -5.97 8.98
CA LYS A 16 13.42 -4.99 7.92
C LYS A 16 13.06 -5.69 6.62
N GLN A 17 11.90 -5.35 6.08
CA GLN A 17 11.54 -5.79 4.74
C GLN A 17 12.42 -5.05 3.74
N SER A 18 13.10 -5.79 2.90
CA SER A 18 13.82 -5.20 1.78
C SER A 18 12.83 -4.47 0.89
N GLN A 19 13.29 -3.47 0.17
CA GLN A 19 12.54 -2.46 -0.57
C GLN A 19 11.69 -2.98 -1.73
N VAL A 20 10.96 -4.07 -1.52
CA VAL A 20 10.03 -4.60 -2.53
C VAL A 20 8.70 -3.90 -2.39
N PHE A 21 8.50 -2.91 -3.24
CA PHE A 21 7.19 -2.28 -3.41
C PHE A 21 6.41 -2.97 -4.53
N SER A 22 5.15 -3.28 -4.25
CA SER A 22 4.17 -3.54 -5.29
C SER A 22 3.53 -2.21 -5.66
N TYR A 23 3.55 -1.82 -6.92
CA TYR A 23 2.96 -0.55 -7.35
C TYR A 23 2.30 -0.65 -8.72
N LYS A 24 1.27 0.17 -8.89
CA LYS A 24 0.61 0.43 -10.17
C LYS A 24 0.73 1.91 -10.47
N MET A 25 1.08 2.24 -11.70
CA MET A 25 1.27 3.61 -12.15
C MET A 25 0.37 3.88 -13.35
N LYS A 26 -0.34 5.00 -13.32
CA LYS A 26 -1.21 5.44 -14.39
C LYS A 26 -1.04 6.94 -14.60
N GLU A 27 -0.96 7.36 -15.86
CA GLU A 27 -1.07 8.78 -16.22
C GLU A 27 -2.54 9.23 -16.10
N PHE A 28 -2.74 10.47 -15.66
CA PHE A 28 -4.05 11.11 -15.63
C PHE A 28 -3.99 12.53 -16.18
N ASN A 29 -5.14 13.02 -16.64
CA ASN A 29 -5.29 14.38 -17.12
C ASN A 29 -6.16 15.24 -16.19
N TYR A 30 -7.04 14.59 -15.44
CA TYR A 30 -7.97 15.24 -14.53
C TYR A 30 -7.96 14.56 -13.16
N TYR A 31 -7.90 15.33 -12.10
CA TYR A 31 -7.89 14.81 -10.71
C TYR A 31 -9.10 13.95 -10.38
N LYS A 32 -10.25 14.17 -11.04
CA LYS A 32 -11.43 13.30 -10.91
C LYS A 32 -11.15 11.83 -11.28
N GLU A 33 -10.23 11.58 -12.21
CA GLU A 33 -9.82 10.21 -12.59
C GLU A 33 -9.11 9.50 -11.42
N VAL A 34 -8.30 10.25 -10.68
CA VAL A 34 -7.63 9.78 -9.47
C VAL A 34 -8.63 9.53 -8.35
N ASN A 35 -9.57 10.46 -8.14
CA ASN A 35 -10.64 10.32 -7.16
C ASN A 35 -11.46 9.04 -7.40
N MET A 36 -11.78 8.75 -8.66
CA MET A 36 -12.50 7.52 -9.04
C MET A 36 -11.68 6.26 -8.78
N ALA A 37 -10.37 6.30 -9.06
CA ALA A 37 -9.47 5.16 -8.84
C ALA A 37 -9.24 4.87 -7.35
N PHE A 38 -9.27 5.90 -6.51
CA PHE A 38 -9.01 5.80 -5.07
C PHE A 38 -10.26 5.56 -4.23
N GLY A 39 -11.43 5.87 -4.77
CA GLY A 39 -12.72 5.80 -4.11
C GLY A 39 -13.42 7.17 -4.11
N ALA A 40 -14.67 7.19 -4.56
CA ALA A 40 -15.44 8.40 -4.88
C ALA A 40 -15.61 9.42 -3.73
N ASN A 41 -15.28 9.05 -2.50
CA ASN A 41 -15.47 9.91 -1.32
C ASN A 41 -14.21 10.69 -0.92
N ILE A 42 -13.07 10.50 -1.60
CA ILE A 42 -11.82 11.18 -1.29
C ILE A 42 -11.51 12.19 -2.39
N LYS A 43 -11.51 13.47 -2.03
CA LYS A 43 -11.07 14.53 -2.93
C LYS A 43 -9.54 14.66 -2.82
N ILE A 44 -8.83 14.00 -3.70
CA ILE A 44 -7.35 13.95 -3.71
C ILE A 44 -6.74 15.35 -3.73
N GLY A 45 -7.26 16.28 -4.52
CA GLY A 45 -6.78 17.66 -4.53
C GLY A 45 -6.86 18.33 -3.16
N GLN A 46 -7.94 18.09 -2.40
CA GLN A 46 -8.06 18.61 -1.02
C GLN A 46 -7.10 17.89 -0.07
N LEU A 47 -6.94 16.58 -0.20
CA LEU A 47 -6.05 15.78 0.63
C LEU A 47 -4.60 16.29 0.55
N PHE A 48 -4.15 16.63 -0.66
CA PHE A 48 -2.79 17.11 -0.90
C PHE A 48 -2.67 18.64 -0.85
N SER A 49 -3.75 19.36 -0.53
CA SER A 49 -3.80 20.84 -0.60
C SER A 49 -3.38 21.39 -1.97
N ILE A 50 -3.62 20.62 -3.02
CA ILE A 50 -3.39 21.06 -4.38
C ILE A 50 -4.53 22.01 -4.74
N THR A 51 -4.19 23.27 -5.03
CA THR A 51 -5.16 24.27 -5.46
C THR A 51 -5.54 23.98 -6.91
N THR A 52 -6.56 23.13 -7.09
CA THR A 52 -7.21 23.03 -8.40
C THR A 52 -8.13 24.23 -8.54
N SER A 53 -8.02 24.98 -9.62
CA SER A 53 -9.01 26.00 -9.94
C SER A 53 -10.39 25.31 -10.03
N VAL A 54 -11.39 25.91 -9.43
CA VAL A 54 -12.75 25.33 -9.31
C VAL A 54 -13.36 24.94 -10.66
N GLU A 55 -12.83 25.47 -11.77
CA GLU A 55 -13.34 25.25 -13.12
C GLU A 55 -12.60 24.16 -13.92
N SER A 56 -11.37 23.80 -13.57
CA SER A 56 -10.66 22.71 -14.25
C SER A 56 -9.96 21.83 -13.23
N ASP A 57 -10.49 20.67 -12.99
CA ASP A 57 -9.87 19.55 -12.28
C ASP A 57 -8.70 18.95 -13.10
N LYS A 58 -8.06 19.78 -13.95
CA LYS A 58 -7.04 19.42 -14.92
C LYS A 58 -5.65 19.52 -14.31
N LYS A 59 -4.75 18.61 -14.66
CA LYS A 59 -3.32 18.68 -14.32
C LYS A 59 -2.71 20.01 -14.78
N GLN A 60 -1.73 20.51 -14.03
CA GLN A 60 -1.06 21.77 -14.31
C GLN A 60 0.24 21.58 -15.09
N SER A 61 0.81 20.38 -15.07
CA SER A 61 2.08 20.02 -15.69
C SER A 61 1.89 19.21 -16.98
N ASN A 62 2.95 19.04 -17.76
CA ASN A 62 2.93 18.24 -18.99
C ASN A 62 2.52 16.79 -18.71
N THR A 63 3.04 16.20 -17.64
CA THR A 63 2.74 14.83 -17.22
C THR A 63 2.28 14.83 -15.77
N ALA A 64 1.21 14.10 -15.48
CA ALA A 64 0.77 13.81 -14.13
C ALA A 64 0.53 12.31 -13.96
N LEU A 65 1.15 11.73 -12.93
CA LEU A 65 1.09 10.32 -12.60
C LEU A 65 0.40 10.09 -11.27
N PHE A 66 -0.47 9.11 -11.26
CA PHE A 66 -1.00 8.48 -10.06
C PHE A 66 -0.26 7.16 -9.83
N VAL A 67 0.27 6.96 -8.63
CA VAL A 67 0.94 5.72 -8.24
C VAL A 67 0.29 5.19 -6.98
N ASP A 68 -0.34 4.03 -7.10
CA ASP A 68 -0.82 3.23 -5.97
C ASP A 68 0.27 2.22 -5.61
N PHE A 69 0.73 2.22 -4.37
CA PHE A 69 1.82 1.36 -3.93
C PHE A 69 1.56 0.72 -2.56
N SER A 70 2.16 -0.44 -2.36
CA SER A 70 2.13 -1.15 -1.09
C SER A 70 3.44 -1.86 -0.81
N GLN A 71 3.75 -2.02 0.47
CA GLN A 71 4.87 -2.80 0.96
C GLN A 71 4.40 -3.70 2.10
N ILE A 72 4.49 -5.00 1.90
CA ILE A 72 4.15 -5.99 2.92
C ILE A 72 5.34 -6.15 3.87
N TYR A 73 5.11 -6.04 5.16
CA TYR A 73 6.09 -6.31 6.21
C TYR A 73 6.14 -7.78 6.54
N PHE A 74 4.97 -8.34 6.84
CA PHE A 74 4.79 -9.74 7.18
C PHE A 74 3.33 -10.17 6.94
N ASN A 75 3.11 -11.47 7.03
CA ASN A 75 1.79 -12.07 6.94
C ASN A 75 1.41 -12.69 8.29
N VAL A 76 0.16 -12.51 8.69
CA VAL A 76 -0.46 -13.23 9.81
C VAL A 76 -1.43 -14.23 9.21
N ALA A 77 -1.12 -15.52 9.31
CA ALA A 77 -1.96 -16.59 8.83
C ALA A 77 -2.69 -17.26 10.01
N MET A 78 -3.90 -17.72 9.75
CA MET A 78 -4.62 -18.57 10.69
C MET A 78 -3.98 -19.96 10.67
N ASP A 79 -3.71 -20.49 11.85
CA ASP A 79 -3.32 -21.89 12.03
C ASP A 79 -4.58 -22.75 11.89
N ILE A 80 -4.60 -23.59 10.87
CA ILE A 80 -5.76 -24.45 10.60
C ILE A 80 -5.60 -25.73 11.41
N PRO A 81 -6.63 -26.18 12.16
CA PRO A 81 -6.58 -27.45 12.88
C PRO A 81 -6.25 -28.64 11.96
N ASP A 82 -5.58 -29.67 12.50
CA ASP A 82 -5.14 -30.85 11.75
C ASP A 82 -6.27 -31.56 11.01
N ASP A 83 -7.48 -31.54 11.57
CA ASP A 83 -8.69 -32.10 10.95
C ASP A 83 -9.33 -31.16 9.91
N GLY A 84 -8.77 -29.98 9.71
CA GLY A 84 -9.29 -28.95 8.82
C GLY A 84 -10.59 -28.28 9.28
N ASN A 85 -11.10 -28.61 10.46
CA ASN A 85 -12.37 -28.10 10.96
C ASN A 85 -12.18 -26.79 11.76
N ILE A 86 -12.61 -25.68 11.16
CA ILE A 86 -12.54 -24.36 11.80
C ILE A 86 -13.72 -24.01 12.69
N PHE A 87 -14.73 -24.87 12.75
CA PHE A 87 -15.90 -24.68 13.62
C PHE A 87 -15.60 -25.18 15.01
N LEU A 88 -16.20 -24.53 16.00
CA LEU A 88 -16.02 -24.88 17.41
C LEU A 88 -16.47 -26.33 17.74
N ASN A 89 -17.51 -26.80 17.07
CA ASN A 89 -18.05 -28.13 17.17
C ASN A 89 -18.93 -28.47 15.96
N GLU A 90 -19.35 -29.77 15.88
CA GLU A 90 -20.16 -30.25 14.76
C GLU A 90 -21.54 -29.58 14.69
N THR A 91 -22.13 -29.22 15.82
CA THR A 91 -23.43 -28.52 15.86
C THR A 91 -23.34 -27.16 15.15
N GLU A 92 -22.31 -26.39 15.47
CA GLU A 92 -22.07 -25.11 14.80
C GLU A 92 -21.74 -25.31 13.32
N ARG A 93 -20.94 -26.33 12.98
CA ARG A 93 -20.64 -26.69 11.61
C ARG A 93 -21.90 -26.95 10.79
N GLN A 94 -22.79 -27.82 11.27
CA GLN A 94 -24.05 -28.14 10.56
C GLN A 94 -24.98 -26.93 10.41
N LYS A 95 -25.01 -26.07 11.42
CA LYS A 95 -25.83 -24.83 11.41
C LYS A 95 -25.41 -23.86 10.33
N TYR A 96 -24.11 -23.67 10.11
CA TYR A 96 -23.60 -22.64 9.24
C TYR A 96 -23.12 -23.11 7.87
N LEU A 97 -22.80 -24.41 7.72
CA LEU A 97 -22.21 -24.94 6.49
C LEU A 97 -23.08 -24.67 5.24
N ASN A 98 -24.40 -24.78 5.38
CA ASN A 98 -25.35 -24.52 4.29
C ASN A 98 -25.36 -23.06 3.80
N GLN A 99 -24.85 -22.12 4.61
CA GLN A 99 -24.70 -20.73 4.27
C GLN A 99 -23.43 -20.43 3.47
N LYS A 100 -22.60 -21.47 3.22
CA LYS A 100 -21.31 -21.37 2.54
C LYS A 100 -20.42 -20.26 3.12
N PRO A 101 -20.15 -20.29 4.43
CA PRO A 101 -19.41 -19.23 5.07
C PRO A 101 -17.97 -19.17 4.57
N VAL A 102 -17.46 -17.95 4.49
CA VAL A 102 -16.07 -17.64 4.15
C VAL A 102 -15.42 -17.00 5.38
N TYR A 103 -14.19 -17.33 5.64
CA TYR A 103 -13.43 -16.72 6.71
C TYR A 103 -12.12 -16.13 6.19
N VAL A 104 -11.57 -15.17 6.91
CA VAL A 104 -10.26 -14.60 6.62
C VAL A 104 -9.20 -15.54 7.16
N ASN A 105 -8.43 -16.16 6.27
CA ASN A 105 -7.40 -17.12 6.65
C ASN A 105 -6.01 -16.50 6.75
N SER A 106 -5.78 -15.32 6.11
CA SER A 106 -4.54 -14.58 6.32
C SER A 106 -4.71 -13.08 6.09
N VAL A 107 -3.85 -12.30 6.74
CA VAL A 107 -3.80 -10.84 6.62
C VAL A 107 -2.36 -10.42 6.37
N ASN A 108 -2.14 -9.66 5.33
CA ASN A 108 -0.86 -9.00 5.07
C ASN A 108 -0.81 -7.67 5.82
N MET A 109 0.16 -7.53 6.68
CA MET A 109 0.45 -6.31 7.42
C MET A 109 1.55 -5.53 6.73
N GLY A 110 1.44 -4.20 6.74
CA GLY A 110 2.44 -3.36 6.09
C GLY A 110 2.01 -1.91 5.97
N ARG A 111 2.45 -1.27 4.92
CA ARG A 111 2.07 0.09 4.57
C ARG A 111 1.68 0.17 3.11
N LYS A 112 0.81 1.10 2.83
CA LYS A 112 0.44 1.46 1.46
C LYS A 112 0.32 2.97 1.35
N GLY A 113 0.26 3.44 0.13
CA GLY A 113 0.01 4.84 -0.10
C GLY A 113 -0.32 5.10 -1.54
N VAL A 114 -0.67 6.35 -1.77
CA VAL A 114 -0.82 6.89 -3.11
C VAL A 114 0.13 8.05 -3.28
N MET A 115 0.67 8.16 -4.46
CA MET A 115 1.56 9.25 -4.83
C MET A 115 1.01 9.92 -6.10
N ILE A 116 1.01 11.24 -6.07
CA ILE A 116 0.81 12.08 -7.23
C ILE A 116 2.17 12.65 -7.61
N VAL A 117 2.52 12.55 -8.86
CA VAL A 117 3.73 13.16 -9.41
C VAL A 117 3.35 14.02 -10.59
N GLU A 118 3.64 15.30 -10.52
CA GLU A 118 3.51 16.22 -11.64
C GLU A 118 4.88 16.67 -12.14
N SER A 119 5.10 16.66 -13.42
CA SER A 119 6.39 16.94 -14.04
C SER A 119 6.23 17.57 -15.41
N GLU A 120 7.20 18.41 -15.78
CA GLU A 120 7.35 18.93 -17.15
C GLU A 120 8.01 17.91 -18.10
N GLU A 121 8.59 16.85 -17.55
CA GLU A 121 9.17 15.75 -18.33
C GLU A 121 8.09 14.87 -18.97
N SER A 122 8.46 14.13 -20.03
CA SER A 122 7.53 13.19 -20.67
C SER A 122 7.15 12.04 -19.75
N TYR A 123 5.99 11.44 -20.01
CA TYR A 123 5.54 10.23 -19.27
C TYR A 123 6.62 9.14 -19.26
N SER A 124 7.27 8.88 -20.39
CA SER A 124 8.31 7.85 -20.48
C SER A 124 9.48 8.13 -19.56
N GLU A 125 9.93 9.37 -19.45
CA GLU A 125 11.08 9.74 -18.62
C GLU A 125 10.75 9.72 -17.14
N ILE A 126 9.66 10.40 -16.73
CA ILE A 126 9.31 10.47 -15.31
C ILE A 126 8.86 9.11 -14.75
N SER A 127 8.16 8.29 -15.54
CA SER A 127 7.74 6.96 -15.10
C SER A 127 8.92 6.03 -14.89
N VAL A 128 9.95 6.10 -15.75
CA VAL A 128 11.20 5.36 -15.57
C VAL A 128 11.93 5.82 -14.31
N SER A 129 11.99 7.13 -14.07
CA SER A 129 12.63 7.69 -12.87
C SER A 129 11.95 7.26 -11.57
N ILE A 130 10.62 7.22 -11.55
CA ILE A 130 9.86 6.72 -10.40
C ILE A 130 10.10 5.22 -10.18
N ARG A 131 10.10 4.42 -11.24
CA ARG A 131 10.42 2.98 -11.15
C ARG A 131 11.85 2.76 -10.64
N ALA A 132 12.80 3.53 -11.14
CA ALA A 132 14.18 3.47 -10.66
C ALA A 132 14.26 3.76 -9.15
N ALA A 133 13.53 4.77 -8.66
CA ALA A 133 13.52 5.10 -7.24
C ALA A 133 12.91 3.98 -6.37
N PHE A 134 11.79 3.37 -6.78
CA PHE A 134 11.19 2.24 -6.04
C PHE A 134 12.10 1.00 -6.02
N ASN A 135 12.94 0.80 -7.02
CA ASN A 135 13.84 -0.34 -7.13
C ASN A 135 15.28 -0.01 -6.70
N ALA A 136 15.56 1.23 -6.30
CA ALA A 136 16.90 1.66 -5.94
C ALA A 136 17.40 0.97 -4.66
N GLY A 137 18.65 0.55 -4.65
CA GLY A 137 19.34 0.19 -3.44
C GLY A 137 19.61 1.42 -2.56
N ILE A 138 19.94 1.19 -1.28
CA ILE A 138 20.36 2.25 -0.37
C ILE A 138 21.87 2.18 -0.22
N VAL A 139 22.55 3.27 -0.53
CA VAL A 139 23.99 3.43 -0.36
C VAL A 139 24.24 4.69 0.47
N ASN A 140 24.98 4.57 1.57
CA ASN A 140 25.30 5.67 2.49
C ASN A 140 24.07 6.48 2.96
N GLY A 141 22.91 5.81 3.13
CA GLY A 141 21.68 6.46 3.58
C GLY A 141 20.91 7.21 2.49
N GLU A 142 21.30 7.08 1.22
CA GLU A 142 20.61 7.65 0.08
C GLU A 142 20.17 6.58 -0.91
N LEU A 143 19.18 6.88 -1.74
CA LEU A 143 18.82 6.02 -2.88
C LEU A 143 19.93 6.06 -3.94
N SER A 144 20.38 4.88 -4.36
CA SER A 144 21.37 4.73 -5.42
C SER A 144 20.73 5.00 -6.79
N LEU A 145 20.68 6.26 -7.16
CA LEU A 145 20.13 6.77 -8.42
C LEU A 145 21.22 7.46 -9.22
N ASP A 146 21.14 7.35 -10.54
CA ASP A 146 21.96 8.18 -11.43
C ASP A 146 21.59 9.67 -11.32
N SER A 147 22.52 10.54 -11.70
CA SER A 147 22.37 11.97 -11.54
C SER A 147 21.17 12.53 -12.33
N LYS A 148 20.89 12.01 -13.53
CA LYS A 148 19.77 12.45 -14.36
C LYS A 148 18.45 12.13 -13.67
N THR A 149 18.25 10.90 -13.23
CA THR A 149 17.07 10.45 -12.50
C THR A 149 16.86 11.28 -11.23
N LYS A 150 17.91 11.52 -10.45
CA LYS A 150 17.85 12.32 -9.22
C LYS A 150 17.40 13.75 -9.48
N GLU A 151 17.93 14.39 -10.52
CA GLU A 151 17.56 15.76 -10.91
C GLU A 151 16.12 15.85 -11.43
N MET A 152 15.64 14.87 -12.20
CA MET A 152 14.26 14.81 -12.66
C MET A 152 13.28 14.70 -11.48
N LEU A 153 13.57 13.82 -10.53
CA LEU A 153 12.73 13.65 -9.34
C LEU A 153 12.74 14.88 -8.42
N LYS A 154 13.84 15.61 -8.34
CA LYS A 154 13.92 16.86 -7.58
C LYS A 154 13.09 17.99 -8.19
N ARG A 155 12.98 18.03 -9.52
CA ARG A 155 12.16 19.03 -10.24
C ARG A 155 10.68 18.68 -10.26
N ALA A 156 10.33 17.41 -10.09
CA ALA A 156 8.96 16.97 -10.04
C ALA A 156 8.26 17.42 -8.75
N GLN A 157 6.99 17.75 -8.86
CA GLN A 157 6.11 17.96 -7.70
C GLN A 157 5.60 16.59 -7.26
N ILE A 158 6.02 16.16 -6.09
CA ILE A 158 5.68 14.84 -5.55
C ILE A 158 4.85 15.02 -4.27
N TYR A 159 3.68 14.40 -4.25
CA TYR A 159 2.77 14.37 -3.10
C TYR A 159 2.51 12.92 -2.75
N ILE A 160 2.66 12.54 -1.48
CA ILE A 160 2.47 11.17 -1.03
C ILE A 160 1.50 11.17 0.15
N TYR A 161 0.47 10.34 0.05
CA TYR A 161 -0.38 9.98 1.17
C TYR A 161 -0.03 8.58 1.62
N ILE A 162 0.48 8.46 2.83
CA ILE A 162 0.95 7.21 3.43
C ILE A 162 -0.12 6.71 4.39
N ILE A 163 -0.40 5.41 4.32
CA ILE A 163 -1.28 4.71 5.27
C ILE A 163 -0.46 3.59 5.90
N GLY A 164 -0.34 3.60 7.21
CA GLY A 164 0.51 2.69 7.97
C GLY A 164 1.95 3.20 8.10
N GLY A 165 2.69 2.59 8.95
CA GLY A 165 4.02 3.00 9.39
C GLY A 165 4.10 2.98 10.91
N ASN A 166 4.84 3.87 11.51
CA ASN A 166 4.90 4.03 12.96
C ASN A 166 3.53 4.50 13.47
N GLY A 167 3.00 3.87 14.49
CA GLY A 167 1.63 4.04 14.97
C GLY A 167 1.14 5.48 15.24
N GLU A 168 2.05 6.46 15.36
CA GLU A 168 1.72 7.87 15.48
C GLU A 168 1.40 8.55 14.13
N ASP A 169 1.83 7.95 13.01
CA ASP A 169 1.70 8.49 11.65
C ASP A 169 0.81 7.57 10.77
N ALA A 170 -0.30 7.11 11.32
CA ALA A 170 -1.17 6.14 10.61
C ALA A 170 -1.68 6.64 9.25
N ALA A 171 -1.74 7.96 9.06
CA ALA A 171 -2.02 8.59 7.76
C ALA A 171 -1.29 9.94 7.70
N LYS A 172 -0.43 10.11 6.71
CA LYS A 172 0.43 11.29 6.58
C LYS A 172 0.57 11.73 5.13
N VAL A 173 0.46 13.02 4.92
CA VAL A 173 0.84 13.65 3.65
C VAL A 173 2.28 14.15 3.74
N VAL A 174 3.11 13.78 2.79
CA VAL A 174 4.47 14.29 2.63
C VAL A 174 4.69 14.77 1.20
N THR A 175 5.56 15.74 1.03
CA THR A 175 5.76 16.38 -0.28
C THR A 175 7.24 16.48 -0.65
N GLY A 176 7.52 16.41 -1.95
CA GLY A 176 8.83 16.58 -2.52
C GLY A 176 9.73 15.34 -2.49
N PHE A 177 10.79 15.40 -3.27
CA PHE A 177 11.74 14.30 -3.43
C PHE A 177 12.44 13.89 -2.12
N PRO A 178 12.87 14.79 -1.23
CA PRO A 178 13.50 14.40 0.04
C PRO A 178 12.55 13.54 0.91
N ALA A 179 11.28 13.92 1.00
CA ALA A 179 10.29 13.18 1.76
C ALA A 179 9.97 11.82 1.12
N PHE A 180 9.95 11.74 -0.21
CA PHE A 180 9.82 10.50 -0.95
C PHE A 180 11.02 9.57 -0.71
N GLN A 181 12.25 10.10 -0.76
CA GLN A 181 13.45 9.35 -0.45
C GLN A 181 13.42 8.80 0.97
N ASP A 182 13.11 9.65 1.95
CA ASP A 182 12.95 9.25 3.35
C ASP A 182 11.89 8.15 3.54
N PHE A 183 10.76 8.28 2.85
CA PHE A 183 9.71 7.26 2.86
C PHE A 183 10.24 5.90 2.40
N ILE A 184 11.03 5.86 1.32
CA ILE A 184 11.60 4.59 0.83
C ILE A 184 12.65 4.07 1.82
N ILE A 185 13.57 4.90 2.28
CA ILE A 185 14.72 4.50 3.09
C ILE A 185 14.32 4.05 4.50
N LYS A 186 13.49 4.86 5.18
CA LYS A 186 13.11 4.64 6.57
C LYS A 186 12.00 3.62 6.74
N GLY A 187 11.28 3.33 5.67
CA GLY A 187 10.19 2.39 5.73
C GLY A 187 10.60 0.93 5.63
N GLY A 188 9.68 0.06 5.98
CA GLY A 188 9.90 -1.39 5.94
C GLY A 188 10.50 -1.97 7.23
N VAL A 189 10.86 -1.15 8.20
CA VAL A 189 11.19 -1.63 9.55
C VAL A 189 9.89 -1.93 10.29
N TYR A 190 9.81 -3.11 10.90
CA TYR A 190 8.66 -3.50 11.70
C TYR A 190 9.09 -4.10 13.05
N SER A 191 8.21 -3.95 14.03
CA SER A 191 8.33 -4.52 15.37
C SER A 191 6.93 -4.72 15.95
N LYS A 192 6.82 -5.15 17.19
CA LYS A 192 5.53 -5.21 17.91
C LYS A 192 4.85 -3.85 18.04
N GLU A 193 5.62 -2.76 18.07
CA GLU A 193 5.14 -1.38 18.15
C GLU A 193 4.90 -0.79 16.75
N ILE A 194 5.61 -1.29 15.74
CA ILE A 194 5.60 -0.79 14.36
C ILE A 194 5.23 -1.93 13.42
N TYR A 195 4.00 -2.36 13.42
CA TYR A 195 3.56 -3.50 12.61
C TYR A 195 2.75 -3.10 11.35
N GLY A 196 2.61 -1.81 11.11
CA GLY A 196 1.86 -1.31 9.97
C GLY A 196 0.34 -1.44 10.15
N VAL A 197 -0.34 -1.52 9.01
CA VAL A 197 -1.80 -1.70 8.95
C VAL A 197 -2.13 -2.92 8.10
N PRO A 198 -3.35 -3.50 8.23
CA PRO A 198 -3.85 -4.49 7.29
C PRO A 198 -3.95 -3.87 5.89
N ILE A 199 -3.23 -4.40 4.90
CA ILE A 199 -3.24 -3.88 3.52
C ILE A 199 -3.95 -4.80 2.54
N SER A 200 -3.97 -6.08 2.83
CA SER A 200 -4.75 -7.07 2.09
C SER A 200 -5.03 -8.30 2.95
N PHE A 201 -6.01 -9.08 2.54
CA PHE A 201 -6.33 -10.34 3.19
C PHE A 201 -6.67 -11.39 2.14
N SER A 202 -6.54 -12.65 2.51
CA SER A 202 -7.11 -13.78 1.76
C SER A 202 -8.25 -14.42 2.55
N GLY A 203 -9.18 -15.02 1.82
CA GLY A 203 -10.30 -15.73 2.38
C GLY A 203 -10.27 -17.21 1.98
N ALA A 204 -10.89 -18.04 2.79
CA ALA A 204 -11.11 -19.43 2.49
C ALA A 204 -12.55 -19.86 2.77
N ASN A 205 -13.00 -20.87 2.05
CA ASN A 205 -14.31 -21.52 2.29
C ASN A 205 -14.23 -22.33 3.57
N ALA A 206 -15.16 -22.12 4.48
CA ALA A 206 -15.17 -22.83 5.77
C ALA A 206 -15.48 -24.33 5.65
N ALA A 207 -15.98 -24.77 4.51
CA ALA A 207 -16.32 -26.16 4.28
C ALA A 207 -15.10 -27.07 4.10
N ASP A 208 -14.06 -26.57 3.41
CA ASP A 208 -12.94 -27.37 2.93
C ASP A 208 -11.61 -26.61 2.91
N ASN A 209 -11.58 -25.39 3.44
CA ASN A 209 -10.42 -24.49 3.46
C ASN A 209 -9.88 -24.10 2.09
N SER A 210 -10.62 -24.37 1.00
CA SER A 210 -10.23 -23.94 -0.33
C SER A 210 -10.22 -22.42 -0.44
N MET A 211 -9.33 -21.88 -1.25
CA MET A 211 -9.21 -20.44 -1.46
C MET A 211 -10.52 -19.84 -1.96
N PHE A 212 -11.00 -18.80 -1.29
CA PHE A 212 -12.14 -18.02 -1.75
C PHE A 212 -11.69 -16.97 -2.77
N ILE A 213 -12.27 -17.05 -3.97
CA ILE A 213 -12.04 -16.08 -5.04
C ILE A 213 -13.35 -15.34 -5.30
N SER A 214 -13.40 -14.05 -4.99
CA SER A 214 -14.53 -13.20 -5.37
C SER A 214 -14.40 -12.79 -6.82
N GLN A 215 -15.41 -13.13 -7.63
CA GLN A 215 -15.54 -12.62 -8.98
C GLN A 215 -16.48 -11.42 -8.98
N ILE A 216 -15.94 -10.22 -9.18
CA ILE A 216 -16.73 -9.03 -9.43
C ILE A 216 -17.02 -9.01 -10.94
N LYS A 217 -18.26 -9.28 -11.32
CA LYS A 217 -18.72 -8.98 -12.69
C LYS A 217 -18.97 -7.47 -12.76
N ILE A 218 -18.18 -6.79 -13.57
CA ILE A 218 -18.38 -5.39 -13.94
C ILE A 218 -19.34 -5.33 -15.13
#